data_69aa9f6ace8a007b75da25891152ac7a
#
_entry.id   69aa9f6ace8a007b75da25891152ac7a
#
_cell.length_a   1.000
_cell.length_b   1.000
_cell.length_c   1.000
_cell.angle_alpha   90.00
_cell.angle_beta   90.00
_cell.angle_gamma   90.00
#
_symmetry.space_group_name_H-M   'P 1'
#
loop_
_entity.id
_entity.type
_entity.pdbx_description
1 polymer ?
#
loop_
_entity_poly.entity_id
_entity_poly.type
_entity_poly.pdbx_seq_one_letter_code
_entity_poly.pdbx_strand_id
1 'polypeptide(L)'
;MNFPKTQKAVQLIGASELKLNENKEVFVPNDYQILAEVQAVGLCFSDLKLLKQFTGHVRKSEIVSGADQSILKEIPSYVPNEKPAVPGHEAVVKVTAVGKKVQNVKVGQRFLVQADYRWLKTANSNGAFGYNFEGALQQYILVDSRVIVSPEGQSTLIPATDKLSASAVALVEPWACVEQAYAVKERTTLKKGGAMLVVSDAPIDKTKIEAFADKFGKPAKIIFSKDSAVDGQFDDVIYFGSNAATAEALFSKVATNGLFNIVLCGGKFDRKVSTQVGRVHYGNIRIIGTTSSDPAEAMANIPATAEIRKGNNVNVIGAGGPMGVMHVVRNVCQGVANTTVYAGDLDDVRLAALEKTAKPLADKNKVGLKFYNPSKSAPQIKFDYFAVMAPVPKLVAAAVDSSAEYGIINIFAGIPATVNGDIDLNAYIEKHIYLIGTSGSTIDDMITILKKVEAGSLDTNVSVGAICGIEHAIDGIKAVEAQSISGKILVYPWCDNLPLTKLENLKDVRPDVAKALDNGIWCKRAEDALLKGSK
;
A
#
# COMPACT_ATOMS: atom_id res chain seq x y z
N MET A 1 -13.99 30.58 -19.18
CA MET A 1 -13.79 29.54 -18.16
C MET A 1 -14.14 30.17 -16.82
N ASN A 2 -15.08 29.58 -16.09
CA ASN A 2 -15.65 30.25 -14.90
C ASN A 2 -15.18 29.48 -13.64
N PHE A 3 -13.90 29.60 -13.27
CA PHE A 3 -13.36 29.13 -12.01
C PHE A 3 -12.71 30.31 -11.26
N PRO A 4 -12.61 30.26 -9.91
CA PRO A 4 -12.08 31.37 -9.11
C PRO A 4 -10.58 31.56 -9.37
N LYS A 5 -10.07 32.75 -9.05
CA LYS A 5 -8.62 33.04 -9.16
C LYS A 5 -7.82 32.42 -8.01
N THR A 6 -8.46 32.24 -6.87
CA THR A 6 -7.85 31.71 -5.64
C THR A 6 -8.70 30.60 -5.03
N GLN A 7 -8.10 29.78 -4.20
CA GLN A 7 -8.68 28.63 -3.53
C GLN A 7 -8.10 28.44 -2.14
N LYS A 8 -8.80 27.68 -1.31
CA LYS A 8 -8.26 27.15 -0.05
C LYS A 8 -7.40 25.91 -0.33
N ALA A 9 -6.24 25.84 0.33
CA ALA A 9 -5.34 24.69 0.26
C ALA A 9 -4.55 24.52 1.57
N VAL A 10 -4.32 23.28 1.99
CA VAL A 10 -3.35 22.97 3.05
C VAL A 10 -1.99 22.78 2.40
N GLN A 11 -1.04 23.61 2.74
CA GLN A 11 0.32 23.58 2.21
C GLN A 11 1.32 23.13 3.27
N LEU A 12 2.20 22.23 2.88
CA LEU A 12 3.41 21.88 3.60
C LEU A 12 4.50 22.84 3.17
N ILE A 13 4.93 23.73 4.08
CA ILE A 13 5.87 24.82 3.80
C ILE A 13 7.26 24.59 4.43
N GLY A 14 7.39 23.59 5.28
CA GLY A 14 8.61 23.17 5.95
C GLY A 14 8.41 21.85 6.68
N ALA A 15 9.47 21.28 7.23
CA ALA A 15 9.38 20.04 8.01
C ALA A 15 8.45 20.23 9.23
N SER A 16 7.41 19.43 9.32
CA SER A 16 6.33 19.51 10.32
C SER A 16 5.55 20.83 10.32
N GLU A 17 5.59 21.58 9.23
CA GLU A 17 4.95 22.89 9.14
C GLU A 17 3.86 22.90 8.07
N LEU A 18 2.60 22.76 8.49
CA LEU A 18 1.40 22.88 7.67
C LEU A 18 0.72 24.24 7.86
N LYS A 19 0.24 24.80 6.75
CA LYS A 19 -0.48 26.06 6.74
C LYS A 19 -1.73 25.96 5.87
N LEU A 20 -2.87 26.40 6.36
CA LEU A 20 -4.03 26.70 5.53
C LEU A 20 -3.76 28.00 4.76
N ASN A 21 -3.71 27.91 3.44
CA ASN A 21 -3.65 29.05 2.54
C ASN A 21 -5.03 29.27 1.92
N GLU A 22 -5.72 30.31 2.34
CA GLU A 22 -7.07 30.64 1.85
C GLU A 22 -7.08 31.32 0.47
N ASN A 23 -5.91 31.76 0.02
CA ASN A 23 -5.75 32.53 -1.22
C ASN A 23 -4.71 31.91 -2.16
N LYS A 24 -4.54 30.58 -2.14
CA LYS A 24 -3.67 29.89 -3.09
C LYS A 24 -4.19 30.11 -4.52
N GLU A 25 -3.31 30.45 -5.45
CA GLU A 25 -3.65 30.62 -6.85
C GLU A 25 -4.29 29.35 -7.44
N VAL A 26 -5.37 29.51 -8.21
CA VAL A 26 -5.90 28.47 -9.10
C VAL A 26 -5.22 28.64 -10.46
N PHE A 27 -4.39 27.68 -10.84
CA PHE A 27 -3.64 27.75 -12.08
C PHE A 27 -4.54 27.61 -13.31
N VAL A 28 -4.33 28.46 -14.31
CA VAL A 28 -5.02 28.37 -15.59
C VAL A 28 -4.38 27.27 -16.43
N PRO A 29 -5.14 26.26 -16.88
CA PRO A 29 -4.57 25.15 -17.63
C PRO A 29 -4.09 25.62 -19.03
N ASN A 30 -2.88 25.22 -19.41
CA ASN A 30 -2.38 25.37 -20.78
C ASN A 30 -2.96 24.29 -21.72
N ASP A 31 -2.51 24.24 -22.96
CA ASP A 31 -3.03 23.31 -23.98
C ASP A 31 -2.97 21.82 -23.59
N TYR A 32 -2.07 21.42 -22.69
CA TYR A 32 -1.85 20.03 -22.28
C TYR A 32 -2.39 19.71 -20.87
N GLN A 33 -2.98 20.69 -20.19
CA GLN A 33 -3.32 20.57 -18.78
C GLN A 33 -4.82 20.40 -18.54
N ILE A 34 -5.13 19.81 -17.40
CA ILE A 34 -6.48 19.55 -16.92
C ILE A 34 -6.60 20.23 -15.55
N LEU A 35 -7.60 21.08 -15.40
CA LEU A 35 -8.03 21.61 -14.11
C LEU A 35 -9.22 20.79 -13.63
N ALA A 36 -9.17 20.31 -12.40
CA ALA A 36 -10.26 19.54 -11.81
C ALA A 36 -10.56 19.97 -10.37
N GLU A 37 -11.83 19.98 -10.03
CA GLU A 37 -12.36 20.20 -8.68
C GLU A 37 -12.17 18.93 -7.85
N VAL A 38 -11.62 19.05 -6.65
CA VAL A 38 -11.51 17.93 -5.67
C VAL A 38 -12.86 17.76 -4.99
N GLN A 39 -13.43 16.55 -5.08
CA GLN A 39 -14.71 16.23 -4.44
C GLN A 39 -14.53 15.66 -3.02
N ALA A 40 -13.53 14.82 -2.84
CA ALA A 40 -13.12 14.28 -1.53
C ALA A 40 -11.67 13.81 -1.58
N VAL A 41 -10.99 13.85 -0.43
CA VAL A 41 -9.65 13.31 -0.25
C VAL A 41 -9.52 12.59 1.09
N GLY A 42 -8.95 11.39 1.08
CA GLY A 42 -8.63 10.63 2.28
C GLY A 42 -7.29 11.06 2.88
N LEU A 43 -7.20 11.06 4.21
CA LEU A 43 -5.94 11.27 4.91
C LEU A 43 -5.23 9.96 5.17
N CYS A 44 -3.92 9.93 4.93
CA CYS A 44 -3.08 8.74 5.02
C CYS A 44 -1.91 8.94 5.99
N PHE A 45 -1.42 7.84 6.54
CA PHE A 45 -0.18 7.85 7.34
C PHE A 45 1.05 8.27 6.51
N SER A 46 1.04 8.06 5.19
CA SER A 46 2.11 8.50 4.29
C SER A 46 2.20 10.03 4.22
N ASP A 47 1.09 10.76 4.38
CA ASP A 47 1.12 12.23 4.47
C ASP A 47 1.92 12.70 5.69
N LEU A 48 1.89 11.94 6.80
CA LEU A 48 2.71 12.23 7.99
C LEU A 48 4.20 12.00 7.75
N LYS A 49 4.58 10.99 6.96
CA LYS A 49 5.99 10.78 6.60
C LYS A 49 6.50 11.94 5.79
N LEU A 50 5.74 12.39 4.79
CA LEU A 50 6.06 13.59 4.01
C LEU A 50 6.16 14.82 4.92
N LEU A 51 5.18 15.03 5.79
CA LEU A 51 5.16 16.15 6.75
C LEU A 51 6.42 16.20 7.60
N LYS A 52 6.82 15.08 8.20
CA LYS A 52 7.99 15.03 9.10
C LYS A 52 9.31 15.17 8.37
N GLN A 53 9.42 14.61 7.17
CA GLN A 53 10.67 14.55 6.43
C GLN A 53 10.85 15.73 5.48
N PHE A 54 9.76 16.28 4.92
CA PHE A 54 9.76 17.35 3.91
C PHE A 54 10.80 17.07 2.81
N THR A 55 11.87 17.89 2.73
CA THR A 55 12.96 17.70 1.77
C THR A 55 13.81 16.45 2.01
N GLY A 56 13.71 15.81 3.16
CA GLY A 56 14.28 14.49 3.43
C GLY A 56 13.52 13.32 2.81
N HIS A 57 12.26 13.55 2.36
CA HIS A 57 11.45 12.51 1.73
C HIS A 57 11.80 12.39 0.24
N VAL A 58 12.27 11.21 -0.20
CA VAL A 58 12.77 10.98 -1.58
C VAL A 58 11.77 11.39 -2.68
N ARG A 59 10.47 11.10 -2.50
CA ARG A 59 9.42 11.50 -3.45
C ARG A 59 9.18 13.01 -3.50
N LYS A 60 9.66 13.77 -2.54
CA LYS A 60 9.53 15.23 -2.49
C LYS A 60 10.79 15.92 -2.98
N SER A 61 11.95 15.44 -2.55
CA SER A 61 13.24 16.07 -2.81
C SER A 61 13.81 15.76 -4.20
N GLU A 62 13.58 14.56 -4.71
CA GLU A 62 14.21 14.14 -5.95
C GLU A 62 13.53 14.72 -7.19
N ILE A 63 14.37 15.11 -8.15
CA ILE A 63 13.92 15.61 -9.45
C ILE A 63 13.53 14.44 -10.34
N VAL A 64 12.41 14.59 -11.03
CA VAL A 64 11.97 13.65 -12.05
C VAL A 64 12.93 13.69 -13.24
N SER A 65 13.49 12.55 -13.60
CA SER A 65 14.37 12.36 -14.77
C SER A 65 13.68 11.65 -15.94
N GLY A 66 12.51 11.05 -15.69
CA GLY A 66 11.73 10.30 -16.69
C GLY A 66 10.89 11.17 -17.63
N ALA A 67 10.98 12.51 -17.55
CA ALA A 67 10.30 13.44 -18.43
C ALA A 67 11.24 14.57 -18.86
N ASP A 68 10.93 15.19 -20.00
CA ASP A 68 11.67 16.38 -20.46
C ASP A 68 11.56 17.52 -19.43
N GLN A 69 12.70 18.08 -19.04
CA GLN A 69 12.79 19.16 -18.07
C GLN A 69 12.07 20.45 -18.55
N SER A 70 11.93 20.66 -19.86
CA SER A 70 11.16 21.77 -20.41
C SER A 70 9.66 21.60 -20.11
N ILE A 71 9.13 20.38 -20.18
CA ILE A 71 7.74 20.06 -19.82
C ILE A 71 7.51 20.30 -18.33
N LEU A 72 8.42 19.83 -17.48
CA LEU A 72 8.29 19.98 -16.02
C LEU A 72 8.27 21.45 -15.58
N LYS A 73 8.99 22.33 -16.28
CA LYS A 73 8.98 23.78 -16.03
C LYS A 73 7.64 24.46 -16.38
N GLU A 74 6.86 23.87 -17.28
CA GLU A 74 5.52 24.36 -17.64
C GLU A 74 4.43 23.92 -16.66
N ILE A 75 4.76 23.07 -15.68
CA ILE A 75 3.82 22.50 -14.72
C ILE A 75 3.97 23.21 -13.37
N PRO A 76 3.14 24.21 -13.05
CA PRO A 76 3.25 24.96 -11.79
C PRO A 76 2.96 24.08 -10.56
N SER A 77 2.21 22.98 -10.72
CA SER A 77 1.96 21.99 -9.68
C SER A 77 3.14 21.02 -9.45
N TYR A 78 4.24 21.11 -10.24
CA TYR A 78 5.48 20.37 -10.00
C TYR A 78 6.35 21.12 -8.99
N VAL A 79 6.41 20.61 -7.77
CA VAL A 79 6.94 21.31 -6.59
C VAL A 79 8.02 20.47 -5.84
N PRO A 80 9.09 20.03 -6.51
CA PRO A 80 10.16 19.28 -5.86
C PRO A 80 10.96 20.16 -4.88
N ASN A 81 11.82 19.52 -4.08
CA ASN A 81 12.71 20.14 -3.12
C ASN A 81 11.98 21.03 -2.09
N GLU A 82 12.46 22.23 -1.84
CA GLU A 82 11.97 23.16 -0.82
C GLU A 82 10.69 23.92 -1.21
N LYS A 83 10.19 23.74 -2.44
CA LYS A 83 8.94 24.39 -2.82
C LYS A 83 7.79 23.92 -1.91
N PRO A 84 6.92 24.82 -1.45
CA PRO A 84 5.70 24.42 -0.75
C PRO A 84 4.92 23.39 -1.55
N ALA A 85 4.41 22.36 -0.90
CA ALA A 85 3.64 21.28 -1.54
C ALA A 85 2.26 21.17 -0.92
N VAL A 86 1.27 20.75 -1.71
CA VAL A 86 -0.05 20.34 -1.22
C VAL A 86 -0.03 18.82 -1.09
N PRO A 87 -0.21 18.24 0.12
CA PRO A 87 -0.32 16.79 0.29
C PRO A 87 -1.72 16.27 -0.10
N GLY A 88 -1.98 14.98 0.18
CA GLY A 88 -3.26 14.31 -0.09
C GLY A 88 -3.25 13.59 -1.44
N HIS A 89 -3.19 12.26 -1.38
CA HIS A 89 -3.02 11.40 -2.56
C HIS A 89 -4.17 10.40 -2.77
N GLU A 90 -5.10 10.28 -1.84
CA GLU A 90 -6.30 9.44 -1.94
C GLU A 90 -7.48 10.31 -2.42
N ALA A 91 -7.63 10.52 -3.73
CA ALA A 91 -8.49 11.58 -4.23
C ALA A 91 -9.45 11.16 -5.34
N VAL A 92 -10.61 11.82 -5.35
CA VAL A 92 -11.55 11.84 -6.46
C VAL A 92 -11.79 13.27 -6.91
N VAL A 93 -11.78 13.47 -8.23
CA VAL A 93 -11.86 14.80 -8.84
C VAL A 93 -12.89 14.86 -9.97
N LYS A 94 -13.42 16.06 -10.24
CA LYS A 94 -14.31 16.34 -11.37
C LYS A 94 -13.71 17.42 -12.25
N VAL A 95 -13.59 17.15 -13.54
CA VAL A 95 -12.92 18.04 -14.50
C VAL A 95 -13.73 19.33 -14.72
N THR A 96 -13.08 20.48 -14.57
CA THR A 96 -13.66 21.81 -14.77
C THR A 96 -13.14 22.52 -16.01
N ALA A 97 -11.89 22.26 -16.41
CA ALA A 97 -11.34 22.78 -17.65
C ALA A 97 -10.31 21.81 -18.24
N VAL A 98 -10.20 21.82 -19.58
CA VAL A 98 -9.32 20.91 -20.33
C VAL A 98 -8.60 21.70 -21.42
N GLY A 99 -7.28 21.52 -21.52
CA GLY A 99 -6.46 22.08 -22.57
C GLY A 99 -6.76 21.46 -23.95
N LYS A 100 -6.53 22.22 -25.02
CA LYS A 100 -6.94 21.86 -26.40
C LYS A 100 -6.26 20.60 -26.93
N LYS A 101 -5.09 20.24 -26.40
CA LYS A 101 -4.30 19.06 -26.82
C LYS A 101 -4.47 17.85 -25.92
N VAL A 102 -5.26 17.98 -24.85
CA VAL A 102 -5.60 16.85 -23.98
C VAL A 102 -6.58 15.93 -24.71
N GLN A 103 -6.29 14.62 -24.68
CA GLN A 103 -7.12 13.59 -25.31
C GLN A 103 -7.88 12.79 -24.26
N ASN A 104 -9.04 12.26 -24.62
CA ASN A 104 -9.82 11.31 -23.82
C ASN A 104 -10.33 11.83 -22.45
N VAL A 105 -10.25 13.14 -22.19
CA VAL A 105 -10.79 13.79 -21.01
C VAL A 105 -11.72 14.94 -21.41
N LYS A 106 -12.88 15.04 -20.76
CA LYS A 106 -13.89 16.08 -21.02
C LYS A 106 -14.32 16.76 -19.72
N VAL A 107 -14.70 18.04 -19.82
CA VAL A 107 -15.31 18.77 -18.71
C VAL A 107 -16.52 18.02 -18.18
N GLY A 108 -16.68 17.97 -16.86
CA GLY A 108 -17.75 17.27 -16.17
C GLY A 108 -17.46 15.79 -15.88
N GLN A 109 -16.45 15.18 -16.50
CA GLN A 109 -16.06 13.81 -16.18
C GLN A 109 -15.43 13.74 -14.78
N ARG A 110 -15.66 12.61 -14.12
CA ARG A 110 -15.17 12.29 -12.78
C ARG A 110 -14.09 11.23 -12.84
N PHE A 111 -13.05 11.41 -12.04
CA PHE A 111 -11.90 10.50 -12.01
C PHE A 111 -11.43 10.22 -10.59
N LEU A 112 -11.08 8.96 -10.36
CA LEU A 112 -10.22 8.53 -9.28
C LEU A 112 -8.77 8.82 -9.68
N VAL A 113 -7.93 9.28 -8.74
CA VAL A 113 -6.54 9.63 -9.01
C VAL A 113 -5.60 8.52 -8.52
N GLN A 114 -4.78 7.94 -9.42
CA GLN A 114 -3.62 7.12 -9.01
C GLN A 114 -2.45 8.05 -8.71
N ALA A 115 -1.90 7.92 -7.52
CA ALA A 115 -0.87 8.84 -7.04
C ALA A 115 0.53 8.57 -7.60
N ASP A 116 0.88 7.32 -7.92
CA ASP A 116 2.23 6.90 -8.31
C ASP A 116 2.45 6.97 -9.83
N TYR A 117 3.28 7.90 -10.27
CA TYR A 117 3.72 8.04 -11.67
C TYR A 117 4.96 7.18 -11.91
N ARG A 118 4.80 5.85 -11.87
CA ARG A 118 5.90 4.86 -11.84
C ARG A 118 6.86 4.93 -13.02
N TRP A 119 6.45 5.50 -14.16
CA TRP A 119 7.30 5.73 -15.33
C TRP A 119 8.14 7.02 -15.22
N LEU A 120 7.75 7.96 -14.39
CA LEU A 120 8.51 9.17 -14.13
C LEU A 120 9.57 8.92 -13.05
N LYS A 121 10.66 8.28 -13.41
CA LYS A 121 11.72 7.92 -12.47
C LYS A 121 12.39 9.14 -11.88
N THR A 122 12.81 9.03 -10.62
CA THR A 122 13.78 9.87 -9.94
C THR A 122 15.02 9.04 -9.63
N ALA A 123 15.98 9.56 -8.86
CA ALA A 123 17.20 8.81 -8.51
C ALA A 123 16.89 7.52 -7.73
N ASN A 124 15.98 7.58 -6.74
CA ASN A 124 15.67 6.45 -5.84
C ASN A 124 14.17 6.15 -5.76
N SER A 125 13.32 6.85 -6.53
CA SER A 125 11.87 6.69 -6.50
C SER A 125 11.22 7.06 -7.85
N ASN A 126 10.06 7.71 -7.81
CA ASN A 126 9.30 8.20 -8.97
C ASN A 126 8.52 9.48 -8.64
N GLY A 127 8.03 10.16 -9.67
CA GLY A 127 7.07 11.24 -9.55
C GLY A 127 5.80 10.77 -8.85
N ALA A 128 5.22 11.63 -7.99
CA ALA A 128 4.03 11.26 -7.24
C ALA A 128 3.14 12.47 -6.91
N PHE A 129 1.85 12.28 -7.12
CA PHE A 129 0.78 13.19 -6.70
C PHE A 129 0.70 13.26 -5.17
N GLY A 130 0.61 14.46 -4.63
CA GLY A 130 0.66 14.69 -3.19
C GLY A 130 2.08 14.77 -2.61
N TYR A 131 3.12 14.70 -3.44
CA TYR A 131 4.54 14.76 -3.04
C TYR A 131 5.31 15.80 -3.86
N ASN A 132 5.99 15.41 -4.93
CA ASN A 132 6.67 16.35 -5.83
C ASN A 132 5.74 16.92 -6.92
N PHE A 133 4.53 16.39 -7.06
CA PHE A 133 3.40 17.06 -7.68
C PHE A 133 2.36 17.38 -6.61
N GLU A 134 1.71 18.54 -6.68
CA GLU A 134 0.68 18.92 -5.71
C GLU A 134 -0.46 17.92 -5.67
N GLY A 135 -0.94 17.63 -4.46
CA GLY A 135 -2.04 16.70 -4.18
C GLY A 135 -3.39 17.38 -4.01
N ALA A 136 -4.30 16.69 -3.34
CA ALA A 136 -5.71 17.02 -3.28
C ALA A 136 -6.18 17.73 -1.99
N LEU A 137 -5.31 18.05 -1.04
CA LEU A 137 -5.70 18.90 0.10
C LEU A 137 -5.84 20.37 -0.33
N GLN A 138 -6.62 20.59 -1.39
CA GLN A 138 -7.02 21.87 -1.98
C GLN A 138 -8.33 21.70 -2.75
N GLN A 139 -8.95 22.82 -3.16
CA GLN A 139 -10.24 22.78 -3.86
C GLN A 139 -10.11 22.42 -5.35
N TYR A 140 -9.03 22.83 -6.02
CA TYR A 140 -8.73 22.50 -7.41
C TYR A 140 -7.32 21.94 -7.55
N ILE A 141 -7.16 20.95 -8.39
CA ILE A 141 -5.85 20.43 -8.81
C ILE A 141 -5.58 20.75 -10.26
N LEU A 142 -4.30 20.94 -10.60
CA LEU A 142 -3.83 21.01 -11.98
C LEU A 142 -2.95 19.80 -12.27
N VAL A 143 -3.29 19.03 -13.31
CA VAL A 143 -2.47 17.91 -13.79
C VAL A 143 -2.15 18.08 -15.27
N ASP A 144 -1.02 17.51 -15.72
CA ASP A 144 -0.56 17.64 -17.10
C ASP A 144 -0.61 16.28 -17.81
N SER A 145 -1.29 16.22 -18.94
CA SER A 145 -1.51 14.97 -19.70
C SER A 145 -0.22 14.31 -20.17
N ARG A 146 0.87 15.05 -20.31
CA ARG A 146 2.18 14.55 -20.72
C ARG A 146 2.92 13.77 -19.61
N VAL A 147 2.49 13.93 -18.35
CA VAL A 147 3.10 13.25 -17.19
C VAL A 147 2.19 12.23 -16.54
N ILE A 148 0.86 12.42 -16.61
CA ILE A 148 -0.11 11.48 -16.00
C ILE A 148 -0.48 10.28 -16.90
N VAL A 149 0.03 10.22 -18.11
CA VAL A 149 -0.17 9.08 -19.03
C VAL A 149 1.14 8.35 -19.21
N SER A 150 1.12 7.03 -18.99
CA SER A 150 2.30 6.18 -19.15
C SER A 150 2.71 6.05 -20.62
N PRO A 151 3.96 5.62 -20.92
CA PRO A 151 4.38 5.33 -22.29
C PRO A 151 3.51 4.29 -23.01
N GLU A 152 2.87 3.39 -22.23
CA GLU A 152 1.94 2.36 -22.73
C GLU A 152 0.50 2.88 -22.88
N GLY A 153 0.25 4.16 -22.59
CA GLY A 153 -1.04 4.82 -22.73
C GLY A 153 -1.99 4.66 -21.54
N GLN A 154 -1.55 4.13 -20.41
CA GLN A 154 -2.35 4.07 -19.18
C GLN A 154 -2.38 5.45 -18.50
N SER A 155 -3.58 5.93 -18.12
CA SER A 155 -3.75 7.19 -17.40
C SER A 155 -3.86 6.98 -15.90
N THR A 156 -3.27 7.89 -15.11
CA THR A 156 -3.49 7.97 -13.67
C THR A 156 -4.86 8.53 -13.29
N LEU A 157 -5.58 9.14 -14.24
CA LEU A 157 -6.98 9.52 -14.08
C LEU A 157 -7.85 8.34 -14.52
N ILE A 158 -8.41 7.61 -13.55
CA ILE A 158 -9.25 6.43 -13.77
C ILE A 158 -10.73 6.89 -13.76
N PRO A 159 -11.50 6.70 -14.85
CA PRO A 159 -12.89 7.11 -14.91
C PRO A 159 -13.73 6.49 -13.78
N ALA A 160 -14.54 7.31 -13.11
CA ALA A 160 -15.43 6.89 -12.02
C ALA A 160 -16.84 7.44 -12.21
N THR A 161 -17.86 6.65 -11.87
CA THR A 161 -19.26 7.04 -12.00
C THR A 161 -19.70 8.05 -10.94
N ASP A 162 -20.59 8.97 -11.27
CA ASP A 162 -21.25 9.88 -10.32
C ASP A 162 -22.29 9.15 -9.42
N LYS A 163 -22.60 7.88 -9.67
CA LYS A 163 -23.53 7.08 -8.85
C LYS A 163 -22.95 6.71 -7.48
N LEU A 164 -21.62 6.65 -7.37
CA LEU A 164 -20.93 6.38 -6.11
C LEU A 164 -20.72 7.68 -5.32
N SER A 165 -20.59 7.58 -3.99
CA SER A 165 -20.11 8.69 -3.16
C SER A 165 -18.70 9.08 -3.54
N ALA A 166 -18.33 10.35 -3.32
CA ALA A 166 -16.95 10.79 -3.53
C ALA A 166 -15.99 10.06 -2.57
N SER A 167 -16.43 9.85 -1.34
CA SER A 167 -15.70 9.05 -0.35
C SER A 167 -15.41 7.63 -0.83
N ALA A 168 -16.41 6.94 -1.37
CA ALA A 168 -16.22 5.57 -1.85
C ALA A 168 -15.19 5.49 -2.97
N VAL A 169 -15.17 6.48 -3.87
CA VAL A 169 -14.20 6.54 -4.97
C VAL A 169 -12.80 6.92 -4.46
N ALA A 170 -12.68 7.95 -3.62
CA ALA A 170 -11.39 8.39 -3.08
C ALA A 170 -10.69 7.26 -2.30
N LEU A 171 -11.46 6.49 -1.51
CA LEU A 171 -10.93 5.39 -0.73
C LEU A 171 -10.59 4.14 -1.55
N VAL A 172 -10.88 4.09 -2.84
CA VAL A 172 -10.37 3.02 -3.72
C VAL A 172 -8.84 2.95 -3.65
N GLU A 173 -8.14 4.08 -3.50
CA GLU A 173 -6.68 4.11 -3.45
C GLU A 173 -6.11 3.22 -2.31
N PRO A 174 -6.43 3.44 -1.00
CA PRO A 174 -5.90 2.60 0.06
C PRO A 174 -6.42 1.15 0.01
N TRP A 175 -7.66 0.93 -0.48
CA TRP A 175 -8.19 -0.41 -0.68
C TRP A 175 -7.48 -1.16 -1.81
N ALA A 176 -7.01 -0.46 -2.84
CA ALA A 176 -6.19 -1.05 -3.90
C ALA A 176 -4.81 -1.47 -3.39
N CYS A 177 -4.22 -0.75 -2.42
CA CYS A 177 -3.00 -1.18 -1.74
C CYS A 177 -3.23 -2.52 -0.98
N VAL A 178 -4.40 -2.66 -0.35
CA VAL A 178 -4.79 -3.93 0.29
C VAL A 178 -4.98 -5.03 -0.76
N GLU A 179 -5.68 -4.77 -1.86
CA GLU A 179 -5.88 -5.77 -2.93
C GLU A 179 -4.55 -6.25 -3.51
N GLN A 180 -3.62 -5.33 -3.81
CA GLN A 180 -2.28 -5.65 -4.31
C GLN A 180 -1.54 -6.62 -3.38
N ALA A 181 -1.72 -6.50 -2.07
CA ALA A 181 -1.08 -7.36 -1.09
C ALA A 181 -1.50 -8.84 -1.18
N TYR A 182 -2.60 -9.14 -1.84
CA TYR A 182 -3.09 -10.50 -2.08
C TYR A 182 -2.97 -10.93 -3.55
N ALA A 183 -3.23 -9.98 -4.48
CA ALA A 183 -3.32 -10.26 -5.90
C ALA A 183 -1.97 -10.22 -6.63
N VAL A 184 -0.92 -9.72 -5.99
CA VAL A 184 0.42 -9.63 -6.60
C VAL A 184 0.88 -10.98 -7.14
N LYS A 185 1.36 -10.97 -8.38
CA LYS A 185 1.91 -12.15 -9.02
C LYS A 185 3.37 -12.32 -8.60
N GLU A 186 3.69 -13.47 -8.05
CA GLU A 186 5.04 -13.78 -7.63
C GLU A 186 5.90 -14.31 -8.78
N ARG A 187 7.19 -13.99 -8.72
CA ARG A 187 8.18 -14.51 -9.68
C ARG A 187 8.58 -15.93 -9.28
N THR A 188 8.16 -16.93 -10.08
CA THR A 188 8.41 -18.35 -9.86
C THR A 188 9.67 -18.88 -10.56
N THR A 189 10.46 -17.99 -11.19
CA THR A 189 11.69 -18.31 -11.93
C THR A 189 12.84 -17.41 -11.48
N LEU A 190 14.06 -17.78 -11.80
CA LEU A 190 15.21 -16.87 -11.77
C LEU A 190 14.97 -15.70 -12.73
N LYS A 191 15.59 -14.55 -12.50
CA LYS A 191 15.41 -13.38 -13.36
C LYS A 191 16.12 -13.60 -14.70
N LYS A 192 15.35 -13.67 -15.78
CA LYS A 192 15.88 -13.76 -17.13
C LYS A 192 16.79 -12.57 -17.43
N GLY A 193 18.02 -12.85 -17.88
CA GLY A 193 19.02 -11.82 -18.16
C GLY A 193 19.58 -11.10 -16.93
N GLY A 194 19.21 -11.54 -15.72
CA GLY A 194 19.68 -10.97 -14.45
C GLY A 194 21.06 -11.48 -14.05
N ALA A 195 21.53 -11.06 -12.86
CA ALA A 195 22.75 -11.53 -12.25
C ALA A 195 22.43 -12.47 -11.08
N MET A 196 23.06 -13.64 -11.05
CA MET A 196 22.93 -14.64 -10.01
C MET A 196 24.23 -14.82 -9.24
N LEU A 197 24.15 -14.80 -7.90
CA LEU A 197 25.25 -15.15 -7.00
C LEU A 197 24.99 -16.54 -6.40
N VAL A 198 25.98 -17.38 -6.42
CA VAL A 198 25.96 -18.71 -5.76
C VAL A 198 27.06 -18.75 -4.73
N VAL A 199 26.68 -19.00 -3.47
CA VAL A 199 27.61 -19.17 -2.36
C VAL A 199 27.40 -20.55 -1.74
N SER A 200 28.48 -21.22 -1.33
CA SER A 200 28.39 -22.55 -0.75
C SER A 200 29.42 -22.79 0.32
N ASP A 201 28.99 -23.39 1.45
CA ASP A 201 29.86 -23.82 2.56
C ASP A 201 30.71 -25.05 2.20
N ALA A 202 30.29 -25.83 1.20
CA ALA A 202 30.96 -27.04 0.73
C ALA A 202 31.12 -27.01 -0.80
N PRO A 203 32.01 -27.83 -1.39
CA PRO A 203 32.12 -27.95 -2.84
C PRO A 203 30.81 -28.33 -3.49
N ILE A 204 30.43 -27.62 -4.57
CA ILE A 204 29.22 -27.87 -5.36
C ILE A 204 29.57 -28.17 -6.82
N ASP A 205 28.70 -28.93 -7.48
CA ASP A 205 28.79 -29.18 -8.91
C ASP A 205 28.25 -27.98 -9.69
N LYS A 206 29.17 -27.15 -10.19
CA LYS A 206 28.83 -25.94 -10.96
C LYS A 206 27.99 -26.25 -12.20
N THR A 207 28.26 -27.37 -12.87
CA THR A 207 27.55 -27.76 -14.10
C THR A 207 26.07 -28.03 -13.83
N LYS A 208 25.76 -28.65 -12.66
CA LYS A 208 24.35 -28.83 -12.25
C LYS A 208 23.66 -27.51 -11.95
N ILE A 209 24.38 -26.56 -11.31
CA ILE A 209 23.81 -25.25 -11.00
C ILE A 209 23.59 -24.43 -12.28
N GLU A 210 24.50 -24.49 -13.25
CA GLU A 210 24.34 -23.84 -14.56
C GLU A 210 23.15 -24.45 -15.32
N ALA A 211 23.00 -25.76 -15.32
CA ALA A 211 21.84 -26.44 -15.92
C ALA A 211 20.51 -26.07 -15.23
N PHE A 212 20.51 -25.94 -13.89
CA PHE A 212 19.36 -25.43 -13.13
C PHE A 212 19.05 -23.99 -13.56
N ALA A 213 20.04 -23.12 -13.63
CA ALA A 213 19.88 -21.72 -14.01
C ALA A 213 19.31 -21.58 -15.43
N ASP A 214 19.79 -22.38 -16.37
CA ASP A 214 19.30 -22.44 -17.75
C ASP A 214 17.83 -22.87 -17.83
N LYS A 215 17.45 -23.83 -17.01
CA LYS A 215 16.06 -24.32 -16.94
C LYS A 215 15.11 -23.31 -16.32
N PHE A 216 15.54 -22.59 -15.27
CA PHE A 216 14.66 -21.78 -14.43
C PHE A 216 14.69 -20.28 -14.73
N GLY A 217 15.43 -19.76 -15.71
CA GLY A 217 15.33 -18.34 -16.03
C GLY A 217 16.45 -17.77 -16.90
N LYS A 218 17.56 -18.45 -17.07
CA LYS A 218 18.71 -18.01 -17.87
C LYS A 218 19.25 -16.63 -17.46
N PRO A 219 19.85 -16.51 -16.26
CA PRO A 219 20.55 -15.29 -15.87
C PRO A 219 21.69 -15.02 -16.87
N ALA A 220 21.96 -13.73 -17.15
CA ALA A 220 23.06 -13.36 -18.07
C ALA A 220 24.43 -13.53 -17.41
N LYS A 221 24.50 -13.55 -16.07
CA LYS A 221 25.73 -13.67 -15.31
C LYS A 221 25.53 -14.57 -14.10
N ILE A 222 26.43 -15.54 -13.91
CA ILE A 222 26.47 -16.40 -12.73
C ILE A 222 27.84 -16.20 -12.07
N ILE A 223 27.84 -15.86 -10.78
CA ILE A 223 29.06 -15.70 -9.98
C ILE A 223 29.04 -16.79 -8.90
N PHE A 224 30.12 -17.56 -8.85
CA PHE A 224 30.35 -18.54 -7.77
C PHE A 224 31.37 -17.96 -6.78
N SER A 225 31.03 -17.96 -5.51
CA SER A 225 31.91 -17.53 -4.42
C SER A 225 31.90 -18.54 -3.29
N LYS A 226 32.96 -18.52 -2.49
CA LYS A 226 33.09 -19.33 -1.27
C LYS A 226 32.54 -18.61 -0.03
N ASP A 227 32.33 -17.30 -0.13
CA ASP A 227 31.88 -16.45 0.96
C ASP A 227 30.99 -15.30 0.45
N SER A 228 30.50 -14.49 1.37
CA SER A 228 29.67 -13.32 1.08
C SER A 228 30.43 -12.06 0.70
N ALA A 229 31.78 -12.10 0.62
CA ALA A 229 32.64 -10.94 0.34
C ALA A 229 32.70 -10.61 -1.17
N VAL A 230 31.55 -10.60 -1.84
CA VAL A 230 31.39 -10.25 -3.25
C VAL A 230 30.74 -8.88 -3.35
N ASP A 231 31.28 -8.01 -4.20
CA ASP A 231 30.73 -6.67 -4.41
C ASP A 231 29.43 -6.70 -5.23
N GLY A 232 28.55 -5.76 -4.91
CA GLY A 232 27.28 -5.54 -5.64
C GLY A 232 26.08 -6.26 -5.05
N GLN A 233 24.97 -6.15 -5.78
CA GLN A 233 23.72 -6.82 -5.49
C GLN A 233 23.28 -7.66 -6.69
N PHE A 234 22.53 -8.72 -6.41
CA PHE A 234 22.16 -9.73 -7.40
C PHE A 234 20.66 -9.94 -7.42
N ASP A 235 20.12 -10.18 -8.61
CA ASP A 235 18.69 -10.44 -8.79
C ASP A 235 18.26 -11.78 -8.17
N ASP A 236 19.18 -12.74 -8.12
CA ASP A 236 19.01 -14.03 -7.47
C ASP A 236 20.27 -14.38 -6.66
N VAL A 237 20.08 -14.79 -5.42
CA VAL A 237 21.14 -15.29 -4.54
C VAL A 237 20.79 -16.70 -4.14
N ILE A 238 21.68 -17.68 -4.37
CA ILE A 238 21.50 -19.07 -3.93
C ILE A 238 22.61 -19.39 -2.94
N TYR A 239 22.22 -19.83 -1.75
CA TYR A 239 23.15 -20.24 -0.71
C TYR A 239 23.00 -21.71 -0.38
N PHE A 240 24.04 -22.49 -0.63
CA PHE A 240 24.17 -23.90 -0.25
C PHE A 240 24.91 -24.00 1.07
N GLY A 241 24.16 -24.11 2.17
CA GLY A 241 24.71 -24.17 3.51
C GLY A 241 23.72 -23.80 4.59
N SER A 242 24.20 -23.87 5.82
CA SER A 242 23.42 -23.60 7.03
C SER A 242 24.15 -22.76 8.07
N ASN A 243 25.17 -21.99 7.65
CA ASN A 243 25.84 -21.04 8.54
C ASN A 243 25.01 -19.75 8.66
N ALA A 244 24.56 -19.44 9.88
CA ALA A 244 23.70 -18.28 10.13
C ALA A 244 24.37 -16.94 9.77
N ALA A 245 25.65 -16.77 10.08
CA ALA A 245 26.37 -15.53 9.78
C ALA A 245 26.55 -15.30 8.27
N THR A 246 26.78 -16.38 7.49
CA THR A 246 26.83 -16.32 6.03
C THR A 246 25.48 -15.91 5.46
N ALA A 247 24.38 -16.53 5.91
CA ALA A 247 23.03 -16.17 5.46
C ALA A 247 22.68 -14.70 5.77
N GLU A 248 23.02 -14.22 6.97
CA GLU A 248 22.81 -12.81 7.38
C GLU A 248 23.57 -11.83 6.48
N ALA A 249 24.82 -12.12 6.16
CA ALA A 249 25.62 -11.28 5.27
C ALA A 249 25.05 -11.26 3.83
N LEU A 250 24.50 -12.39 3.35
CA LEU A 250 23.96 -12.53 2.00
C LEU A 250 22.66 -11.76 1.78
N PHE A 251 21.88 -11.45 2.83
CA PHE A 251 20.70 -10.57 2.65
C PHE A 251 21.05 -9.22 2.01
N SER A 252 22.21 -8.65 2.32
CA SER A 252 22.68 -7.40 1.74
C SER A 252 23.00 -7.50 0.24
N LYS A 253 23.24 -8.72 -0.25
CA LYS A 253 23.58 -9.02 -1.64
C LYS A 253 22.34 -9.23 -2.52
N VAL A 254 21.16 -9.39 -1.94
CA VAL A 254 19.90 -9.50 -2.68
C VAL A 254 19.48 -8.13 -3.19
N ALA A 255 19.30 -7.96 -4.49
CA ALA A 255 18.83 -6.71 -5.09
C ALA A 255 17.34 -6.44 -4.76
N THR A 256 16.88 -5.23 -5.01
CA THR A 256 15.45 -4.92 -5.01
C THR A 256 14.71 -5.81 -6.02
N ASN A 257 13.58 -6.38 -5.63
CA ASN A 257 12.84 -7.43 -6.35
C ASN A 257 13.63 -8.75 -6.51
N GLY A 258 14.66 -8.95 -5.72
CA GLY A 258 15.52 -10.13 -5.77
C GLY A 258 14.96 -11.33 -5.00
N LEU A 259 15.48 -12.50 -5.32
CA LEU A 259 15.15 -13.77 -4.70
C LEU A 259 16.35 -14.31 -3.93
N PHE A 260 16.16 -14.70 -2.68
CA PHE A 260 17.13 -15.43 -1.88
C PHE A 260 16.67 -16.87 -1.67
N ASN A 261 17.36 -17.82 -2.28
CA ASN A 261 17.11 -19.26 -2.16
C ASN A 261 18.15 -19.91 -1.24
N ILE A 262 17.70 -20.45 -0.11
CA ILE A 262 18.53 -21.09 0.90
C ILE A 262 18.40 -22.62 0.78
N VAL A 263 19.48 -23.27 0.40
CA VAL A 263 19.55 -24.73 0.17
C VAL A 263 20.36 -25.35 1.31
N LEU A 264 19.66 -25.95 2.30
CA LEU A 264 20.29 -26.41 3.55
C LEU A 264 21.15 -27.67 3.39
N CYS A 265 21.01 -28.42 2.30
CA CYS A 265 21.73 -29.67 2.04
C CYS A 265 21.68 -30.67 3.22
N GLY A 266 20.53 -30.77 3.91
CA GLY A 266 20.34 -31.58 5.11
C GLY A 266 20.87 -30.95 6.40
N GLY A 267 21.50 -29.78 6.34
CA GLY A 267 21.95 -29.00 7.51
C GLY A 267 20.82 -28.25 8.20
N LYS A 268 21.16 -27.60 9.32
CA LYS A 268 20.27 -26.72 10.10
C LYS A 268 21.08 -25.54 10.62
N PHE A 269 20.46 -24.37 10.66
CA PHE A 269 21.01 -23.21 11.36
C PHE A 269 21.07 -23.53 12.87
N ASP A 270 22.15 -23.12 13.50
CA ASP A 270 22.40 -23.29 14.93
C ASP A 270 21.60 -22.33 15.83
N ARG A 271 21.08 -21.24 15.22
CA ARG A 271 20.33 -20.20 15.89
C ARG A 271 19.30 -19.55 14.94
N LYS A 272 18.42 -18.72 15.47
CA LYS A 272 17.61 -17.80 14.67
C LYS A 272 18.52 -16.89 13.84
N VAL A 273 18.08 -16.58 12.64
CA VAL A 273 18.85 -15.78 11.65
C VAL A 273 18.30 -14.36 11.61
N SER A 274 19.17 -13.39 11.73
CA SER A 274 18.82 -11.97 11.60
C SER A 274 18.44 -11.64 10.16
N THR A 275 17.12 -11.66 9.89
CA THR A 275 16.52 -11.59 8.56
C THR A 275 16.04 -10.19 8.26
N GLN A 276 16.34 -9.66 7.07
CA GLN A 276 15.96 -8.30 6.64
C GLN A 276 14.45 -8.20 6.32
N VAL A 277 13.60 -8.39 7.33
CA VAL A 277 12.12 -8.40 7.18
C VAL A 277 11.57 -7.08 6.63
N GLY A 278 12.21 -5.94 6.91
CA GLY A 278 11.80 -4.64 6.38
C GLY A 278 11.98 -4.55 4.86
N ARG A 279 12.95 -5.26 4.29
CA ARG A 279 13.16 -5.30 2.83
C ARG A 279 12.16 -6.19 2.09
N VAL A 280 11.48 -7.09 2.78
CA VAL A 280 10.38 -7.87 2.17
C VAL A 280 9.27 -6.93 1.70
N HIS A 281 8.94 -5.88 2.49
CA HIS A 281 7.94 -4.87 2.14
C HIS A 281 8.49 -3.80 1.17
N TYR A 282 9.57 -3.11 1.54
CA TYR A 282 10.08 -1.97 0.75
C TYR A 282 11.00 -2.36 -0.41
N GLY A 283 11.79 -3.42 -0.24
CA GLY A 283 12.70 -3.91 -1.28
C GLY A 283 12.10 -4.98 -2.18
N ASN A 284 10.88 -5.45 -1.85
CA ASN A 284 10.22 -6.55 -2.55
C ASN A 284 11.10 -7.80 -2.70
N ILE A 285 12.01 -8.04 -1.73
CA ILE A 285 12.82 -9.27 -1.72
C ILE A 285 11.95 -10.46 -1.33
N ARG A 286 12.28 -11.63 -1.87
CA ARG A 286 11.65 -12.90 -1.51
C ARG A 286 12.67 -13.86 -0.98
N ILE A 287 12.25 -14.66 0.02
CA ILE A 287 13.08 -15.65 0.67
C ILE A 287 12.39 -16.99 0.48
N ILE A 288 13.11 -17.96 -0.04
CA ILE A 288 12.67 -19.35 -0.17
C ILE A 288 13.76 -20.29 0.31
N GLY A 289 13.43 -21.53 0.55
CA GLY A 289 14.44 -22.51 0.88
C GLY A 289 13.96 -23.95 0.79
N THR A 290 14.92 -24.86 0.85
CA THR A 290 14.70 -26.30 0.90
C THR A 290 15.67 -26.97 1.87
N THR A 291 15.24 -28.05 2.50
CA THR A 291 16.11 -28.91 3.33
C THR A 291 16.98 -29.85 2.51
N SER A 292 16.61 -30.07 1.23
CA SER A 292 17.38 -30.92 0.30
C SER A 292 18.61 -30.19 -0.28
N SER A 293 19.25 -30.78 -1.26
CA SER A 293 20.37 -30.21 -2.03
C SER A 293 19.94 -29.67 -3.41
N ASP A 294 18.64 -29.75 -3.75
CA ASP A 294 18.11 -29.27 -5.04
C ASP A 294 17.40 -27.90 -4.87
N PRO A 295 17.97 -26.80 -5.40
CA PRO A 295 17.36 -25.48 -5.32
C PRO A 295 16.01 -25.39 -6.06
N ALA A 296 15.70 -26.31 -6.97
CA ALA A 296 14.45 -26.35 -7.70
C ALA A 296 13.24 -26.66 -6.81
N GLU A 297 13.43 -27.42 -5.74
CA GLU A 297 12.35 -27.72 -4.78
C GLU A 297 11.83 -26.46 -4.09
N ALA A 298 12.74 -25.55 -3.69
CA ALA A 298 12.34 -24.26 -3.13
C ALA A 298 11.53 -23.43 -4.13
N MET A 299 11.94 -23.41 -5.41
CA MET A 299 11.24 -22.68 -6.46
C MET A 299 9.82 -23.20 -6.70
N ALA A 300 9.61 -24.52 -6.59
CA ALA A 300 8.30 -25.14 -6.78
C ALA A 300 7.27 -24.75 -5.70
N ASN A 301 7.73 -24.28 -4.55
CA ASN A 301 6.88 -23.86 -3.42
C ASN A 301 6.48 -22.38 -3.46
N ILE A 302 6.97 -21.59 -4.44
CA ILE A 302 6.58 -20.20 -4.59
C ILE A 302 5.10 -20.14 -4.98
N PRO A 303 4.21 -19.48 -4.20
CA PRO A 303 2.81 -19.35 -4.57
C PRO A 303 2.67 -18.42 -5.79
N ALA A 304 1.70 -18.69 -6.67
CA ALA A 304 1.46 -17.82 -7.83
C ALA A 304 1.03 -16.41 -7.44
N THR A 305 0.29 -16.30 -6.33
CA THR A 305 -0.15 -15.03 -5.71
C THR A 305 -0.18 -15.22 -4.20
N ALA A 306 -0.35 -14.12 -3.46
CA ALA A 306 -0.55 -14.14 -2.02
C ALA A 306 -2.03 -14.25 -1.61
N GLU A 307 -2.91 -14.76 -2.48
CA GLU A 307 -4.34 -14.84 -2.19
C GLU A 307 -4.65 -15.90 -1.10
N ILE A 308 -5.68 -15.62 -0.29
CA ILE A 308 -6.20 -16.59 0.68
C ILE A 308 -6.83 -17.77 -0.05
N ARG A 309 -6.72 -18.96 0.53
CA ARG A 309 -7.16 -20.22 -0.08
C ARG A 309 -8.34 -20.82 0.69
N LYS A 310 -9.14 -21.64 0.03
CA LYS A 310 -10.24 -22.39 0.64
C LYS A 310 -9.77 -23.11 1.89
N GLY A 311 -10.52 -22.96 2.98
CA GLY A 311 -10.24 -23.59 4.26
C GLY A 311 -9.21 -22.87 5.13
N ASN A 312 -8.63 -21.75 4.67
CA ASN A 312 -7.61 -21.05 5.45
C ASN A 312 -8.13 -20.47 6.76
N ASN A 313 -7.31 -20.58 7.80
CA ASN A 313 -7.36 -19.76 9.00
C ASN A 313 -6.47 -18.54 8.77
N VAL A 314 -7.09 -17.36 8.66
CA VAL A 314 -6.43 -16.09 8.34
C VAL A 314 -6.30 -15.27 9.61
N ASN A 315 -5.09 -14.87 9.99
CA ASN A 315 -4.85 -13.99 11.14
C ASN A 315 -4.50 -12.57 10.68
N VAL A 316 -5.30 -11.59 11.05
CA VAL A 316 -5.01 -10.17 10.84
C VAL A 316 -4.54 -9.57 12.16
N ILE A 317 -3.25 -9.26 12.25
CA ILE A 317 -2.60 -8.69 13.45
C ILE A 317 -2.59 -7.17 13.36
N GLY A 318 -3.22 -6.48 14.33
CA GLY A 318 -3.48 -5.04 14.29
C GLY A 318 -4.76 -4.72 13.50
N ALA A 319 -5.78 -5.56 13.68
CA ALA A 319 -7.03 -5.55 12.92
C ALA A 319 -7.89 -4.29 13.15
N GLY A 320 -7.77 -3.64 14.30
CA GLY A 320 -8.57 -2.46 14.66
C GLY A 320 -8.06 -1.14 14.09
N GLY A 321 -6.85 -1.12 13.49
CA GLY A 321 -6.34 0.04 12.77
C GLY A 321 -6.97 0.19 11.37
N PRO A 322 -6.84 1.38 10.72
CA PRO A 322 -7.51 1.62 9.43
C PRO A 322 -7.21 0.58 8.35
N MET A 323 -5.93 0.19 8.20
CA MET A 323 -5.54 -0.85 7.23
C MET A 323 -5.98 -2.24 7.67
N GLY A 324 -5.93 -2.54 8.98
CA GLY A 324 -6.40 -3.82 9.54
C GLY A 324 -7.89 -4.04 9.29
N VAL A 325 -8.72 -3.02 9.50
CA VAL A 325 -10.16 -3.03 9.14
C VAL A 325 -10.34 -3.40 7.66
N MET A 326 -9.57 -2.77 6.75
CA MET A 326 -9.66 -3.05 5.31
C MET A 326 -9.26 -4.50 4.99
N HIS A 327 -8.20 -5.04 5.61
CA HIS A 327 -7.80 -6.43 5.43
C HIS A 327 -8.88 -7.41 5.92
N VAL A 328 -9.46 -7.18 7.10
CA VAL A 328 -10.55 -8.03 7.61
C VAL A 328 -11.75 -7.99 6.68
N VAL A 329 -12.23 -6.79 6.33
CA VAL A 329 -13.40 -6.61 5.47
C VAL A 329 -13.14 -7.17 4.06
N ARG A 330 -11.96 -6.92 3.48
CA ARG A 330 -11.58 -7.51 2.18
C ARG A 330 -11.69 -9.02 2.22
N ASN A 331 -11.11 -9.66 3.23
CA ASN A 331 -11.07 -11.11 3.32
C ASN A 331 -12.47 -11.72 3.54
N VAL A 332 -13.34 -11.08 4.32
CA VAL A 332 -14.73 -11.56 4.47
C VAL A 332 -15.56 -11.30 3.22
N CYS A 333 -15.35 -10.18 2.51
CA CYS A 333 -16.07 -9.87 1.26
C CYS A 333 -15.61 -10.73 0.08
N GLN A 334 -14.36 -11.25 0.11
CA GLN A 334 -13.88 -12.18 -0.91
C GLN A 334 -14.64 -13.50 -0.89
N GLY A 335 -15.25 -13.89 0.24
CA GLY A 335 -16.17 -15.01 0.32
C GLY A 335 -15.53 -16.37 0.03
N VAL A 336 -14.24 -16.53 0.29
CA VAL A 336 -13.54 -17.80 0.05
C VAL A 336 -14.08 -18.88 0.98
N ALA A 337 -14.55 -19.99 0.40
CA ALA A 337 -15.27 -21.03 1.13
C ALA A 337 -14.47 -21.64 2.30
N ASN A 338 -15.16 -21.90 3.42
CA ASN A 338 -14.60 -22.52 4.63
C ASN A 338 -13.45 -21.75 5.28
N THR A 339 -13.30 -20.45 4.96
CA THR A 339 -12.28 -19.58 5.57
C THR A 339 -12.77 -19.04 6.90
N THR A 340 -11.86 -18.90 7.86
CA THR A 340 -12.10 -18.18 9.12
C THR A 340 -11.07 -17.08 9.28
N VAL A 341 -11.53 -15.84 9.43
CA VAL A 341 -10.71 -14.67 9.71
C VAL A 341 -10.65 -14.43 11.22
N TYR A 342 -9.45 -14.34 11.77
CA TYR A 342 -9.17 -13.99 13.16
C TYR A 342 -8.64 -12.56 13.20
N ALA A 343 -9.40 -11.65 13.77
CA ALA A 343 -9.08 -10.24 13.90
C ALA A 343 -8.47 -9.98 15.28
N GLY A 344 -7.15 -9.79 15.34
CA GLY A 344 -6.41 -9.56 16.57
C GLY A 344 -6.01 -8.09 16.74
N ASP A 345 -6.34 -7.49 17.90
CA ASP A 345 -5.88 -6.16 18.29
C ASP A 345 -5.74 -6.04 19.81
N LEU A 346 -4.90 -5.12 20.28
CA LEU A 346 -4.73 -4.82 21.71
C LEU A 346 -5.84 -3.90 22.26
N ASP A 347 -6.56 -3.21 21.39
CA ASP A 347 -7.60 -2.25 21.72
C ASP A 347 -9.00 -2.86 21.54
N ASP A 348 -9.66 -3.15 22.65
CA ASP A 348 -11.01 -3.73 22.65
C ASP A 348 -12.07 -2.81 22.06
N VAL A 349 -11.91 -1.47 22.18
CA VAL A 349 -12.86 -0.51 21.61
C VAL A 349 -12.80 -0.57 20.08
N ARG A 350 -11.59 -0.65 19.52
CA ARG A 350 -11.39 -0.83 18.07
C ARG A 350 -11.91 -2.18 17.59
N LEU A 351 -11.69 -3.26 18.37
CA LEU A 351 -12.24 -4.58 18.02
C LEU A 351 -13.77 -4.56 18.01
N ALA A 352 -14.42 -3.94 19.00
CA ALA A 352 -15.87 -3.82 19.04
C ALA A 352 -16.43 -3.00 17.87
N ALA A 353 -15.74 -1.92 17.47
CA ALA A 353 -16.12 -1.12 16.31
C ALA A 353 -15.99 -1.93 15.00
N LEU A 354 -14.89 -2.70 14.86
CA LEU A 354 -14.68 -3.59 13.72
C LEU A 354 -15.73 -4.71 13.67
N GLU A 355 -16.07 -5.29 14.81
CA GLU A 355 -17.09 -6.35 14.88
C GLU A 355 -18.43 -5.86 14.36
N LYS A 356 -18.87 -4.68 14.81
CA LYS A 356 -20.13 -4.06 14.36
C LYS A 356 -20.18 -3.90 12.83
N THR A 357 -19.05 -3.60 12.21
CA THR A 357 -18.95 -3.38 10.76
C THR A 357 -18.75 -4.68 9.97
N ALA A 358 -17.85 -5.54 10.42
CA ALA A 358 -17.40 -6.70 9.65
C ALA A 358 -18.27 -7.95 9.85
N LYS A 359 -18.92 -8.10 11.02
CA LYS A 359 -19.73 -9.30 11.32
C LYS A 359 -20.91 -9.48 10.36
N PRO A 360 -21.71 -8.44 10.02
CA PRO A 360 -22.79 -8.58 9.03
C PRO A 360 -22.27 -8.99 7.64
N LEU A 361 -21.10 -8.50 7.25
CA LEU A 361 -20.46 -8.84 5.98
C LEU A 361 -19.95 -10.30 5.97
N ALA A 362 -19.38 -10.75 7.07
CA ALA A 362 -18.91 -12.12 7.23
C ALA A 362 -20.09 -13.12 7.17
N ASP A 363 -21.19 -12.82 7.85
CA ASP A 363 -22.40 -13.64 7.84
C ASP A 363 -23.02 -13.70 6.43
N LYS A 364 -23.14 -12.56 5.73
CA LYS A 364 -23.61 -12.48 4.34
C LYS A 364 -22.76 -13.36 3.40
N ASN A 365 -21.45 -13.35 3.56
CA ASN A 365 -20.52 -14.06 2.68
C ASN A 365 -20.17 -15.48 3.19
N LYS A 366 -20.76 -15.93 4.31
CA LYS A 366 -20.54 -17.24 4.92
C LYS A 366 -19.07 -17.52 5.26
N VAL A 367 -18.36 -16.50 5.72
CA VAL A 367 -16.96 -16.56 6.20
C VAL A 367 -16.95 -16.51 7.71
N GLY A 368 -16.20 -17.40 8.35
CA GLY A 368 -15.99 -17.37 9.80
C GLY A 368 -15.26 -16.09 10.21
N LEU A 369 -15.70 -15.42 11.28
CA LEU A 369 -15.03 -14.23 11.83
C LEU A 369 -14.96 -14.32 13.34
N LYS A 370 -13.74 -14.18 13.88
CA LYS A 370 -13.46 -14.24 15.32
C LYS A 370 -12.58 -13.07 15.72
N PHE A 371 -12.88 -12.47 16.86
CA PHE A 371 -12.12 -11.36 17.43
C PHE A 371 -11.35 -11.82 18.66
N TYR A 372 -10.14 -11.30 18.85
CA TYR A 372 -9.36 -11.60 20.04
C TYR A 372 -8.42 -10.45 20.41
N ASN A 373 -8.18 -10.30 21.70
CA ASN A 373 -7.15 -9.43 22.23
C ASN A 373 -5.99 -10.30 22.74
N PRO A 374 -4.80 -10.24 22.10
CA PRO A 374 -3.69 -11.13 22.44
C PRO A 374 -3.14 -10.93 23.85
N SER A 375 -3.41 -9.77 24.51
CA SER A 375 -3.04 -9.56 25.90
C SER A 375 -3.94 -10.31 26.90
N LYS A 376 -5.12 -10.77 26.45
CA LYS A 376 -6.10 -11.49 27.27
C LYS A 376 -6.14 -12.98 26.92
N SER A 377 -6.26 -13.30 25.63
CA SER A 377 -6.32 -14.67 25.14
C SER A 377 -5.97 -14.70 23.65
N ALA A 378 -4.98 -15.50 23.28
CA ALA A 378 -4.61 -15.71 21.88
C ALA A 378 -5.11 -17.08 21.39
N PRO A 379 -5.58 -17.20 20.13
CA PRO A 379 -5.98 -18.49 19.56
C PRO A 379 -4.83 -19.49 19.56
N GLN A 380 -5.07 -20.70 20.06
CA GLN A 380 -4.09 -21.79 20.12
C GLN A 380 -4.22 -22.72 18.91
N ILE A 381 -4.08 -22.13 17.70
CA ILE A 381 -4.15 -22.86 16.42
C ILE A 381 -2.97 -22.49 15.54
N LYS A 382 -2.74 -23.26 14.48
CA LYS A 382 -1.86 -22.86 13.38
C LYS A 382 -2.66 -22.08 12.34
N PHE A 383 -2.02 -21.06 11.75
CA PHE A 383 -2.63 -20.20 10.75
C PHE A 383 -2.00 -20.45 9.38
N ASP A 384 -2.84 -20.47 8.36
CA ASP A 384 -2.43 -20.62 6.97
C ASP A 384 -2.02 -19.28 6.34
N TYR A 385 -2.51 -18.18 6.92
CA TYR A 385 -2.25 -16.84 6.42
C TYR A 385 -2.14 -15.82 7.56
N PHE A 386 -1.15 -14.95 7.47
CA PHE A 386 -1.01 -13.79 8.35
C PHE A 386 -1.01 -12.50 7.54
N ALA A 387 -1.75 -11.49 8.00
CA ALA A 387 -1.63 -10.10 7.56
C ALA A 387 -1.14 -9.27 8.75
N VAL A 388 0.13 -8.81 8.69
CA VAL A 388 0.80 -8.11 9.79
C VAL A 388 0.73 -6.61 9.57
N MET A 389 -0.10 -5.90 10.36
CA MET A 389 -0.34 -4.45 10.25
C MET A 389 0.53 -3.62 11.20
N ALA A 390 1.15 -4.23 12.20
CA ALA A 390 2.01 -3.51 13.14
C ALA A 390 3.50 -3.62 12.74
N PRO A 391 4.27 -2.51 12.73
CA PRO A 391 5.66 -2.49 12.28
C PRO A 391 6.64 -3.05 13.33
N VAL A 392 6.35 -4.24 13.85
CA VAL A 392 7.09 -4.89 14.94
C VAL A 392 7.69 -6.22 14.43
N PRO A 393 9.02 -6.34 14.24
CA PRO A 393 9.66 -7.55 13.71
C PRO A 393 9.36 -8.83 14.51
N LYS A 394 9.19 -8.71 15.83
CA LYS A 394 8.84 -9.85 16.69
C LYS A 394 7.49 -10.49 16.32
N LEU A 395 6.55 -9.73 15.75
CA LEU A 395 5.27 -10.28 15.29
C LEU A 395 5.45 -11.12 14.02
N VAL A 396 6.42 -10.79 13.17
CA VAL A 396 6.78 -11.60 11.99
C VAL A 396 7.40 -12.92 12.47
N ALA A 397 8.32 -12.88 13.44
CA ALA A 397 8.91 -14.09 14.03
C ALA A 397 7.84 -15.00 14.66
N ALA A 398 6.93 -14.43 15.47
CA ALA A 398 5.84 -15.18 16.08
C ALA A 398 4.86 -15.76 15.03
N ALA A 399 4.67 -15.07 13.91
CA ALA A 399 3.88 -15.60 12.79
C ALA A 399 4.55 -16.85 12.18
N VAL A 400 5.87 -16.87 12.01
CA VAL A 400 6.60 -18.07 11.55
C VAL A 400 6.41 -19.24 12.53
N ASP A 401 6.55 -18.99 13.84
CA ASP A 401 6.41 -20.00 14.88
C ASP A 401 4.99 -20.63 14.88
N SER A 402 3.95 -19.81 14.64
CA SER A 402 2.53 -20.23 14.64
C SER A 402 1.94 -20.54 13.26
N SER A 403 2.74 -20.49 12.20
CA SER A 403 2.29 -20.80 10.83
C SER A 403 2.06 -22.32 10.65
N ALA A 404 1.06 -22.64 9.84
CA ALA A 404 0.88 -23.96 9.26
C ALA A 404 1.89 -24.18 8.11
N GLU A 405 1.95 -25.41 7.59
CA GLU A 405 2.70 -25.71 6.36
C GLU A 405 2.14 -24.91 5.17
N TYR A 406 3.03 -24.45 4.30
CA TYR A 406 2.71 -23.59 3.14
C TYR A 406 1.98 -22.30 3.51
N GLY A 407 2.19 -21.82 4.76
CA GLY A 407 1.60 -20.58 5.23
C GLY A 407 2.18 -19.37 4.53
N ILE A 408 1.35 -18.34 4.35
CA ILE A 408 1.77 -17.03 3.80
C ILE A 408 1.78 -16.00 4.92
N ILE A 409 2.88 -15.25 5.04
CA ILE A 409 2.99 -14.14 5.98
C ILE A 409 3.16 -12.86 5.19
N ASN A 410 2.10 -12.07 5.13
CA ASN A 410 2.05 -10.79 4.46
C ASN A 410 2.46 -9.68 5.43
N ILE A 411 3.65 -9.14 5.24
CA ILE A 411 4.18 -8.00 6.00
C ILE A 411 3.67 -6.72 5.33
N PHE A 412 2.45 -6.31 5.69
CA PHE A 412 1.86 -5.07 5.19
C PHE A 412 2.37 -3.84 5.94
N ALA A 413 2.75 -4.02 7.20
CA ALA A 413 3.31 -2.95 8.02
C ALA A 413 4.59 -2.37 7.43
N GLY A 414 4.71 -1.05 7.46
CA GLY A 414 5.91 -0.32 7.00
C GLY A 414 7.10 -0.47 7.95
N ILE A 415 7.60 -1.68 8.17
CA ILE A 415 8.86 -1.93 8.89
C ILE A 415 10.00 -1.30 8.09
N PRO A 416 10.83 -0.40 8.66
CA PRO A 416 11.93 0.22 7.93
C PRO A 416 12.87 -0.81 7.29
N ALA A 417 13.36 -0.53 6.08
CA ALA A 417 14.18 -1.46 5.30
C ALA A 417 15.48 -1.88 6.00
N THR A 418 15.96 -1.07 6.94
CA THR A 418 17.17 -1.33 7.75
C THR A 418 16.91 -2.21 8.97
N VAL A 419 15.63 -2.55 9.24
CA VAL A 419 15.25 -3.30 10.45
C VAL A 419 15.18 -4.78 10.15
N ASN A 420 15.85 -5.57 10.98
CA ASN A 420 15.88 -7.03 10.92
C ASN A 420 14.94 -7.65 11.97
N GLY A 421 14.58 -8.91 11.74
CA GLY A 421 13.91 -9.78 12.71
C GLY A 421 14.67 -11.10 12.89
N ASP A 422 14.70 -11.62 14.11
CA ASP A 422 15.34 -12.92 14.41
C ASP A 422 14.34 -14.05 14.08
N ILE A 423 14.45 -14.58 12.88
CA ILE A 423 13.54 -15.59 12.32
C ILE A 423 14.13 -17.00 12.50
N ASP A 424 13.29 -17.93 12.92
CA ASP A 424 13.60 -19.37 12.82
C ASP A 424 13.49 -19.81 11.36
N LEU A 425 14.61 -19.67 10.61
CA LEU A 425 14.66 -20.08 9.21
C LEU A 425 14.61 -21.60 9.03
N ASN A 426 14.92 -22.41 10.05
CA ASN A 426 14.71 -23.85 9.97
C ASN A 426 13.20 -24.17 9.87
N ALA A 427 12.42 -23.65 10.83
CA ALA A 427 10.97 -23.82 10.80
C ALA A 427 10.32 -23.17 9.56
N TYR A 428 10.84 -22.02 9.10
CA TYR A 428 10.40 -21.33 7.90
C TYR A 428 10.56 -22.22 6.65
N ILE A 429 11.73 -22.83 6.48
CA ILE A 429 12.06 -23.67 5.33
C ILE A 429 11.34 -25.02 5.42
N GLU A 430 11.36 -25.68 6.57
CA GLU A 430 10.71 -26.99 6.79
C GLU A 430 9.20 -26.95 6.55
N LYS A 431 8.53 -25.84 6.89
CA LYS A 431 7.09 -25.64 6.68
C LYS A 431 6.75 -24.99 5.33
N HIS A 432 7.73 -24.71 4.47
CA HIS A 432 7.52 -24.00 3.19
C HIS A 432 6.76 -22.70 3.33
N ILE A 433 7.04 -21.93 4.41
CA ILE A 433 6.40 -20.63 4.65
C ILE A 433 6.88 -19.63 3.61
N TYR A 434 6.01 -18.68 3.23
CA TYR A 434 6.33 -17.65 2.26
C TYR A 434 6.10 -16.25 2.85
N LEU A 435 7.18 -15.47 2.96
CA LEU A 435 7.14 -14.06 3.35
C LEU A 435 6.88 -13.19 2.13
N ILE A 436 5.86 -12.37 2.21
CA ILE A 436 5.53 -11.38 1.16
C ILE A 436 5.31 -10.00 1.78
N GLY A 437 5.55 -8.97 1.00
CA GLY A 437 5.18 -7.59 1.30
C GLY A 437 5.06 -6.82 -0.01
N THR A 438 4.16 -5.83 -0.02
CA THR A 438 3.94 -4.94 -1.15
C THR A 438 3.84 -3.51 -0.66
N SER A 439 4.25 -2.55 -1.48
CA SER A 439 4.16 -1.13 -1.18
C SER A 439 3.43 -0.40 -2.31
N GLY A 440 2.29 0.21 -1.97
CA GLY A 440 1.42 0.92 -2.91
C GLY A 440 0.55 -0.01 -3.76
N SER A 441 -0.11 0.55 -4.77
CA SER A 441 -0.99 -0.15 -5.72
C SER A 441 -0.60 0.16 -7.17
N THR A 442 -1.16 -0.61 -8.10
CA THR A 442 -1.10 -0.33 -9.54
C THR A 442 -2.40 0.28 -10.03
N ILE A 443 -2.42 0.81 -11.24
CA ILE A 443 -3.65 1.26 -11.91
C ILE A 443 -4.67 0.10 -12.01
N ASP A 444 -4.20 -1.11 -12.32
CA ASP A 444 -5.06 -2.29 -12.46
C ASP A 444 -5.70 -2.71 -11.13
N ASP A 445 -4.98 -2.56 -10.01
CA ASP A 445 -5.54 -2.81 -8.67
C ASP A 445 -6.65 -1.81 -8.34
N MET A 446 -6.44 -0.53 -8.65
CA MET A 446 -7.45 0.50 -8.46
C MET A 446 -8.69 0.25 -9.33
N ILE A 447 -8.49 -0.13 -10.60
CA ILE A 447 -9.61 -0.51 -11.50
C ILE A 447 -10.36 -1.73 -10.94
N THR A 448 -9.63 -2.70 -10.39
CA THR A 448 -10.22 -3.92 -9.79
C THR A 448 -11.09 -3.55 -8.58
N ILE A 449 -10.60 -2.74 -7.66
CA ILE A 449 -11.37 -2.30 -6.50
C ILE A 449 -12.55 -1.42 -6.92
N LEU A 450 -12.35 -0.47 -7.84
CA LEU A 450 -13.43 0.38 -8.33
C LEU A 450 -14.59 -0.44 -8.92
N LYS A 451 -14.27 -1.47 -9.72
CA LYS A 451 -15.29 -2.42 -10.25
C LYS A 451 -16.01 -3.20 -9.14
N LYS A 452 -15.30 -3.63 -8.09
CA LYS A 452 -15.93 -4.28 -6.92
C LYS A 452 -16.91 -3.34 -6.21
N VAL A 453 -16.56 -2.05 -6.08
CA VAL A 453 -17.41 -1.03 -5.48
C VAL A 453 -18.62 -0.73 -6.38
N GLU A 454 -18.44 -0.58 -7.68
CA GLU A 454 -19.50 -0.38 -8.67
C GLU A 454 -20.51 -1.55 -8.70
N ALA A 455 -20.01 -2.76 -8.53
CA ALA A 455 -20.82 -3.99 -8.47
C ALA A 455 -21.51 -4.20 -7.09
N GLY A 456 -21.20 -3.38 -6.07
CA GLY A 456 -21.73 -3.53 -4.71
C GLY A 456 -21.22 -4.78 -3.96
N SER A 457 -20.14 -5.40 -4.44
CA SER A 457 -19.48 -6.53 -3.76
C SER A 457 -18.50 -6.07 -2.67
N LEU A 458 -18.09 -4.81 -2.70
CA LEU A 458 -17.28 -4.14 -1.68
C LEU A 458 -17.82 -2.72 -1.47
N ASP A 459 -17.90 -2.28 -0.23
CA ASP A 459 -18.17 -0.87 0.12
C ASP A 459 -16.93 -0.30 0.85
N THR A 460 -16.21 0.57 0.18
CA THR A 460 -15.02 1.21 0.75
C THR A 460 -15.35 2.21 1.87
N ASN A 461 -16.59 2.71 1.93
CA ASN A 461 -17.08 3.60 2.99
C ASN A 461 -17.10 2.95 4.38
N VAL A 462 -17.08 1.62 4.47
CA VAL A 462 -17.01 0.91 5.77
C VAL A 462 -15.75 1.27 6.56
N SER A 463 -14.74 1.82 5.91
CA SER A 463 -13.50 2.28 6.55
C SER A 463 -13.53 3.74 7.01
N VAL A 464 -14.59 4.51 6.74
CA VAL A 464 -14.68 5.91 7.18
C VAL A 464 -14.95 5.98 8.69
N GLY A 465 -14.10 6.72 9.40
CA GLY A 465 -14.24 6.95 10.84
C GLY A 465 -14.63 8.40 11.18
N ALA A 466 -14.22 9.36 10.34
CA ALA A 466 -14.51 10.78 10.53
C ALA A 466 -14.49 11.56 9.23
N ILE A 467 -15.08 12.76 9.26
CA ILE A 467 -15.09 13.72 8.15
C ILE A 467 -14.71 15.12 8.64
N CYS A 468 -14.18 15.95 7.75
CA CYS A 468 -13.98 17.40 8.00
C CYS A 468 -13.97 18.20 6.69
N GLY A 469 -14.07 19.52 6.82
CA GLY A 469 -13.78 20.46 5.74
C GLY A 469 -12.29 20.75 5.60
N ILE A 470 -11.91 21.48 4.53
CA ILE A 470 -10.51 21.81 4.26
C ILE A 470 -9.86 22.63 5.38
N GLU A 471 -10.61 23.49 6.05
CA GLU A 471 -10.16 24.35 7.14
C GLU A 471 -9.70 23.54 8.36
N HIS A 472 -10.24 22.33 8.54
CA HIS A 472 -9.94 21.40 9.62
C HIS A 472 -9.12 20.17 9.17
N ALA A 473 -8.59 20.19 7.94
CA ALA A 473 -7.76 19.09 7.46
C ALA A 473 -6.46 18.92 8.26
N ILE A 474 -5.90 20.01 8.78
CA ILE A 474 -4.72 19.96 9.68
C ILE A 474 -5.05 19.23 10.99
N ASP A 475 -6.25 19.44 11.54
CA ASP A 475 -6.72 18.70 12.72
C ASP A 475 -6.89 17.22 12.40
N GLY A 476 -7.38 16.91 11.20
CA GLY A 476 -7.45 15.55 10.67
C GLY A 476 -6.07 14.89 10.60
N ILE A 477 -5.06 15.56 10.07
CA ILE A 477 -3.67 15.06 10.00
C ILE A 477 -3.11 14.79 11.41
N LYS A 478 -3.34 15.70 12.37
CA LYS A 478 -2.96 15.49 13.77
C LYS A 478 -3.67 14.29 14.40
N ALA A 479 -4.95 14.07 14.06
CA ALA A 479 -5.71 12.92 14.54
C ALA A 479 -5.18 11.59 13.98
N VAL A 480 -4.72 11.57 12.70
CA VAL A 480 -4.00 10.42 12.11
C VAL A 480 -2.70 10.16 12.86
N GLU A 481 -1.92 11.21 13.18
CA GLU A 481 -0.68 11.08 13.94
C GLU A 481 -0.91 10.53 15.35
N ALA A 482 -1.89 11.07 16.05
CA ALA A 482 -2.28 10.65 17.40
C ALA A 482 -3.01 9.29 17.42
N GLN A 483 -3.33 8.73 16.23
CA GLN A 483 -4.13 7.51 16.08
C GLN A 483 -5.45 7.55 16.88
N SER A 484 -6.05 8.73 17.03
CA SER A 484 -7.24 8.97 17.88
C SER A 484 -8.56 8.59 17.20
N ILE A 485 -8.54 8.22 15.93
CA ILE A 485 -9.69 7.81 15.13
C ILE A 485 -9.42 6.44 14.53
N SER A 486 -10.32 5.49 14.78
CA SER A 486 -10.24 4.12 14.27
C SER A 486 -10.86 3.99 12.88
N GLY A 487 -10.32 4.66 11.89
CA GLY A 487 -10.85 4.64 10.52
C GLY A 487 -10.22 5.73 9.68
N LYS A 488 -10.61 5.78 8.43
CA LYS A 488 -10.15 6.83 7.51
C LYS A 488 -10.85 8.15 7.83
N ILE A 489 -10.11 9.24 7.67
CA ILE A 489 -10.63 10.60 7.77
C ILE A 489 -10.78 11.13 6.36
N LEU A 490 -11.98 11.58 5.99
CA LEU A 490 -12.28 12.21 4.71
C LEU A 490 -12.33 13.73 4.86
N VAL A 491 -11.62 14.43 3.97
CA VAL A 491 -11.72 15.87 3.82
C VAL A 491 -12.60 16.19 2.62
N TYR A 492 -13.61 17.04 2.83
CA TYR A 492 -14.48 17.58 1.80
C TYR A 492 -14.11 19.05 1.56
N PRO A 493 -13.32 19.39 0.53
CA PRO A 493 -12.75 20.72 0.38
C PRO A 493 -13.75 21.86 0.19
N TRP A 494 -15.02 21.53 -0.11
CA TRP A 494 -16.11 22.47 -0.32
C TRP A 494 -17.07 22.59 0.87
N CYS A 495 -16.84 21.84 1.94
CA CYS A 495 -17.63 21.95 3.16
C CYS A 495 -16.96 22.93 4.12
N ASP A 496 -17.27 24.21 3.96
CA ASP A 496 -16.76 25.26 4.85
C ASP A 496 -17.29 25.05 6.28
N ASN A 497 -16.46 25.35 7.27
CA ASN A 497 -16.78 25.26 8.71
C ASN A 497 -17.21 23.87 9.21
N LEU A 498 -16.91 22.79 8.48
CA LEU A 498 -17.14 21.43 8.97
C LEU A 498 -15.95 21.02 9.86
N PRO A 499 -16.11 20.98 11.21
CA PRO A 499 -15.03 20.57 12.09
C PRO A 499 -14.71 19.08 11.92
N LEU A 500 -13.52 18.66 12.37
CA LEU A 500 -13.19 17.23 12.42
C LEU A 500 -14.20 16.50 13.32
N THR A 501 -15.05 15.68 12.70
CA THR A 501 -16.18 15.06 13.37
C THR A 501 -16.16 13.54 13.14
N LYS A 502 -16.07 12.76 14.22
CA LYS A 502 -16.28 11.30 14.16
C LYS A 502 -17.72 11.00 13.76
N LEU A 503 -17.94 9.91 13.02
CA LEU A 503 -19.30 9.55 12.56
C LEU A 503 -20.29 9.39 13.72
N GLU A 504 -19.85 8.88 14.87
CA GLU A 504 -20.68 8.73 16.08
C GLU A 504 -21.14 10.06 16.69
N ASN A 505 -20.41 11.15 16.42
CA ASN A 505 -20.67 12.50 16.93
C ASN A 505 -21.39 13.40 15.90
N LEU A 506 -21.67 12.90 14.69
CA LEU A 506 -22.33 13.69 13.65
C LEU A 506 -23.70 14.22 14.08
N LYS A 507 -24.41 13.52 14.96
CA LYS A 507 -25.72 13.96 15.48
C LYS A 507 -25.66 15.33 16.18
N ASP A 508 -24.49 15.70 16.74
CA ASP A 508 -24.30 16.94 17.50
C ASP A 508 -23.88 18.11 16.56
N VAL A 509 -23.31 17.82 15.39
CA VAL A 509 -22.79 18.81 14.42
C VAL A 509 -23.69 18.93 13.19
N ARG A 510 -24.11 17.79 12.62
CA ARG A 510 -24.95 17.69 11.43
C ARG A 510 -25.99 16.58 11.62
N PRO A 511 -27.08 16.84 12.37
CA PRO A 511 -28.13 15.85 12.65
C PRO A 511 -28.81 15.30 11.39
N ASP A 512 -28.91 16.10 10.34
CA ASP A 512 -29.42 15.72 9.01
C ASP A 512 -28.54 14.66 8.34
N VAL A 513 -27.22 14.83 8.38
CA VAL A 513 -26.24 13.88 7.86
C VAL A 513 -26.21 12.61 8.70
N ALA A 514 -26.28 12.74 10.04
CA ALA A 514 -26.29 11.60 10.94
C ALA A 514 -27.49 10.67 10.71
N LYS A 515 -28.68 11.23 10.44
CA LYS A 515 -29.90 10.46 10.07
C LYS A 515 -29.79 9.74 8.73
N ALA A 516 -28.90 10.22 7.86
CA ALA A 516 -28.70 9.65 6.53
C ALA A 516 -27.62 8.55 6.49
N LEU A 517 -26.89 8.28 7.59
CA LEU A 517 -25.99 7.14 7.69
C LEU A 517 -26.71 5.80 7.50
N ASP A 518 -26.03 4.80 6.99
CA ASP A 518 -26.53 3.44 6.91
C ASP A 518 -26.02 2.63 8.12
N ASN A 519 -26.89 2.43 9.12
CA ASN A 519 -26.53 1.77 10.38
C ASN A 519 -25.27 2.35 11.06
N GLY A 520 -25.06 3.67 10.92
CA GLY A 520 -23.90 4.37 11.45
C GLY A 520 -22.67 4.34 10.52
N ILE A 521 -22.77 3.74 9.34
CA ILE A 521 -21.71 3.70 8.31
C ILE A 521 -21.93 4.85 7.32
N TRP A 522 -20.84 5.47 6.89
CA TRP A 522 -20.85 6.49 5.86
C TRP A 522 -21.37 5.94 4.52
N CYS A 523 -22.16 6.70 3.81
CA CYS A 523 -22.76 6.25 2.55
C CYS A 523 -23.10 7.43 1.64
N LYS A 524 -23.43 7.14 0.37
CA LYS A 524 -23.80 8.16 -0.63
C LYS A 524 -24.92 9.10 -0.14
N ARG A 525 -25.95 8.57 0.53
CA ARG A 525 -27.05 9.37 1.07
C ARG A 525 -26.60 10.37 2.13
N ALA A 526 -25.67 9.97 3.01
CA ALA A 526 -25.10 10.85 4.02
C ALA A 526 -24.20 11.92 3.39
N GLU A 527 -23.39 11.55 2.39
CA GLU A 527 -22.59 12.49 1.61
C GLU A 527 -23.47 13.50 0.87
N ASP A 528 -24.54 13.07 0.22
CA ASP A 528 -25.47 13.96 -0.48
C ASP A 528 -26.16 14.95 0.50
N ALA A 529 -26.48 14.50 1.70
CA ALA A 529 -27.01 15.38 2.75
C ALA A 529 -25.97 16.41 3.20
N LEU A 530 -24.70 15.98 3.36
CA LEU A 530 -23.59 16.89 3.70
C LEU A 530 -23.42 17.97 2.64
N LEU A 531 -23.34 17.60 1.36
CA LEU A 531 -23.04 18.49 0.25
C LEU A 531 -24.20 19.43 -0.12
N LYS A 532 -25.45 19.10 0.21
CA LYS A 532 -26.61 20.00 0.01
C LYS A 532 -26.53 21.27 0.85
N GLY A 533 -25.87 21.24 2.00
CA GLY A 533 -25.69 22.39 2.87
C GLY A 533 -24.44 23.21 2.59
N SER A 534 -23.63 22.83 1.61
CA SER A 534 -22.28 23.37 1.36
C SER A 534 -22.18 24.19 0.06
N LYS A 535 -23.28 24.46 -0.63
CA LYS A 535 -23.34 25.29 -1.86
C LYS A 535 -24.01 26.61 -1.61
#